data_446dacf89911e38f66746352951c70f0
#
_entry.id   446dacf89911e38f66746352951c70f0
#
_cell.length_a   1.000
_cell.length_b   1.000
_cell.length_c   1.000
_cell.angle_alpha   90.00
_cell.angle_beta   90.00
_cell.angle_gamma   90.00
#
_symmetry.space_group_name_H-M   'P 1'
#
loop_
_entity.id
_entity.type
_entity.pdbx_description
1 polymer ?
#
loop_
_entity_poly.entity_id
_entity_poly.type
_entity_poly.pdbx_seq_one_letter_code
_entity_poly.pdbx_strand_id
1 'polypeptide(L)'
;MKFWPMLLLLVVSWVPINAATPTPWQTKVQQELPLLGHRNWIVIVDSAYPLQTSPGIETVETGADQLTVVQEVLQSVAAAPQVRPVVFMDAELPFVMEAEAPGVTKYRSQIKAALGGLPVHSVLHEQLIQQMNQAGSTFHILILKTTLTVPYTSVFLRLDCKYWNDSAEDQLRQAMKNRVPDSPELGSQ
;
A
#
# COMPACT_ATOMS: atom_id res chain seq x y z
N MET A 1 -7.59 43.93 -58.45
CA MET A 1 -7.64 42.56 -57.92
C MET A 1 -7.59 42.65 -56.39
N LYS A 2 -8.71 42.38 -55.69
CA LYS A 2 -8.81 42.47 -54.23
C LYS A 2 -8.63 41.05 -53.67
N PHE A 3 -7.52 40.79 -52.94
CA PHE A 3 -7.32 39.58 -52.20
C PHE A 3 -8.05 39.66 -50.85
N TRP A 4 -8.95 38.71 -50.62
CA TRP A 4 -9.66 38.50 -49.36
C TRP A 4 -8.93 37.41 -48.57
N PRO A 5 -8.48 37.66 -47.35
CA PRO A 5 -7.84 36.60 -46.58
C PRO A 5 -8.92 35.67 -46.01
N MET A 6 -8.81 34.40 -46.35
CA MET A 6 -9.61 33.30 -45.79
C MET A 6 -9.12 32.96 -44.40
N LEU A 7 -9.89 33.36 -43.38
CA LEU A 7 -9.62 33.07 -41.98
C LEU A 7 -10.01 31.60 -41.69
N LEU A 8 -9.02 30.73 -41.53
CA LEU A 8 -9.23 29.34 -41.13
C LEU A 8 -9.52 29.29 -39.62
N LEU A 9 -10.76 29.08 -39.20
CA LEU A 9 -11.16 28.80 -37.81
C LEU A 9 -10.82 27.37 -37.46
N LEU A 10 -9.75 27.19 -36.67
CA LEU A 10 -9.40 25.91 -36.01
C LEU A 10 -10.41 25.68 -34.87
N VAL A 11 -11.36 24.79 -35.08
CA VAL A 11 -12.26 24.30 -34.02
C VAL A 11 -11.50 23.24 -33.22
N VAL A 12 -10.99 23.62 -32.06
CA VAL A 12 -10.42 22.67 -31.08
C VAL A 12 -11.57 21.99 -30.36
N SER A 13 -11.87 20.76 -30.78
CA SER A 13 -12.85 19.92 -30.10
C SER A 13 -12.30 19.45 -28.75
N TRP A 14 -12.80 20.02 -27.67
CA TRP A 14 -12.57 19.50 -26.31
C TRP A 14 -13.36 18.20 -26.16
N VAL A 15 -12.65 17.08 -26.14
CA VAL A 15 -13.20 15.77 -25.71
C VAL A 15 -13.17 15.76 -24.21
N PRO A 16 -14.31 15.70 -23.50
CA PRO A 16 -14.30 15.55 -22.04
C PRO A 16 -13.67 14.18 -21.71
N ILE A 17 -12.57 14.18 -20.98
CA ILE A 17 -12.03 12.97 -20.35
C ILE A 17 -13.01 12.64 -19.22
N ASN A 18 -13.91 11.69 -19.47
CA ASN A 18 -14.76 11.13 -18.42
C ASN A 18 -13.87 10.35 -17.44
N ALA A 19 -13.42 11.02 -16.37
CA ALA A 19 -12.86 10.32 -15.24
C ALA A 19 -13.97 9.46 -14.61
N ALA A 20 -13.77 8.16 -14.54
CA ALA A 20 -14.71 7.25 -13.89
C ALA A 20 -14.91 7.71 -12.44
N THR A 21 -16.16 7.67 -11.96
CA THR A 21 -16.47 7.99 -10.56
C THR A 21 -15.77 6.96 -9.67
N PRO A 22 -15.03 7.39 -8.62
CA PRO A 22 -14.36 6.47 -7.70
C PRO A 22 -15.36 5.52 -7.05
N THR A 23 -15.01 4.26 -6.92
CA THR A 23 -15.81 3.28 -6.16
C THR A 23 -15.72 3.55 -4.66
N PRO A 24 -16.59 2.96 -3.82
CA PRO A 24 -16.57 3.19 -2.37
C PRO A 24 -15.21 2.91 -1.72
N TRP A 25 -14.50 1.85 -2.11
CA TRP A 25 -13.18 1.54 -1.55
C TRP A 25 -12.09 2.51 -2.00
N GLN A 26 -12.13 2.98 -3.25
CA GLN A 26 -11.20 4.01 -3.75
C GLN A 26 -11.40 5.33 -2.99
N THR A 27 -12.66 5.72 -2.78
CA THR A 27 -13.01 6.89 -1.97
C THR A 27 -12.49 6.73 -0.54
N LYS A 28 -12.63 5.52 0.05
CA LYS A 28 -12.12 5.22 1.39
C LYS A 28 -10.60 5.40 1.47
N VAL A 29 -9.84 4.83 0.54
CA VAL A 29 -8.37 5.01 0.45
C VAL A 29 -8.00 6.48 0.34
N GLN A 30 -8.69 7.25 -0.52
CA GLN A 30 -8.42 8.67 -0.70
C GLN A 30 -8.69 9.51 0.55
N GLN A 31 -9.71 9.15 1.33
CA GLN A 31 -10.07 9.85 2.57
C GLN A 31 -9.12 9.50 3.72
N GLU A 32 -8.66 8.26 3.80
CA GLU A 32 -7.82 7.82 4.91
C GLU A 32 -6.33 8.05 4.71
N LEU A 33 -5.82 7.89 3.49
CA LEU A 33 -4.40 8.00 3.22
C LEU A 33 -3.75 9.29 3.75
N PRO A 34 -4.39 10.47 3.74
CA PRO A 34 -3.86 11.67 4.38
C PRO A 34 -3.73 11.58 5.90
N LEU A 35 -4.49 10.71 6.55
CA LEU A 35 -4.47 10.47 8.00
C LEU A 35 -3.45 9.41 8.39
N LEU A 36 -3.06 8.55 7.43
CA LEU A 36 -2.11 7.46 7.67
C LEU A 36 -0.67 7.98 7.64
N GLY A 37 0.12 7.49 8.57
CA GLY A 37 1.53 7.82 8.71
C GLY A 37 2.40 6.59 8.96
N HIS A 38 3.60 6.84 9.48
CA HIS A 38 4.54 5.81 9.90
C HIS A 38 3.88 4.79 10.85
N ARG A 39 4.09 3.49 10.60
CA ARG A 39 3.52 2.32 11.29
C ARG A 39 2.05 2.00 11.00
N ASN A 40 1.32 2.81 10.24
CA ASN A 40 0.02 2.39 9.71
C ASN A 40 0.22 1.39 8.57
N TRP A 41 -0.84 0.64 8.26
CA TRP A 41 -0.81 -0.36 7.20
C TRP A 41 -1.99 -0.20 6.25
N ILE A 42 -1.74 -0.52 4.97
CA ILE A 42 -2.78 -0.82 4.00
C ILE A 42 -2.51 -2.25 3.52
N VAL A 43 -3.51 -3.13 3.64
CA VAL A 43 -3.36 -4.55 3.35
C VAL A 43 -4.36 -4.95 2.28
N ILE A 44 -3.88 -5.55 1.20
CA ILE A 44 -4.72 -6.03 0.10
C ILE A 44 -4.73 -7.56 0.16
N VAL A 45 -5.91 -8.15 0.32
CA VAL A 45 -6.06 -9.56 0.67
C VAL A 45 -7.05 -10.29 -0.23
N ASP A 46 -6.89 -11.61 -0.32
CA ASP A 46 -7.84 -12.51 -1.00
C ASP A 46 -9.20 -12.59 -0.28
N SER A 47 -10.17 -13.25 -0.93
CA SER A 47 -11.55 -13.34 -0.42
C SER A 47 -11.71 -14.22 0.83
N ALA A 48 -10.73 -15.06 1.17
CA ALA A 48 -10.77 -15.94 2.34
C ALA A 48 -10.03 -15.35 3.56
N TYR A 49 -9.36 -14.22 3.41
CA TYR A 49 -8.66 -13.58 4.54
C TYR A 49 -9.61 -13.34 5.72
N PRO A 50 -9.20 -13.66 6.96
CA PRO A 50 -10.08 -13.56 8.13
C PRO A 50 -10.50 -12.11 8.44
N LEU A 51 -11.72 -11.94 8.94
CA LEU A 51 -12.16 -10.68 9.53
C LEU A 51 -11.52 -10.53 10.91
N GLN A 52 -10.51 -9.68 11.00
CA GLN A 52 -9.83 -9.39 12.26
C GLN A 52 -10.59 -8.33 13.06
N THR A 53 -10.61 -8.47 14.39
CA THR A 53 -11.46 -7.67 15.28
C THR A 53 -10.69 -6.73 16.21
N SER A 54 -9.38 -6.57 16.01
CA SER A 54 -8.60 -5.56 16.76
C SER A 54 -9.12 -4.15 16.49
N PRO A 55 -9.20 -3.27 17.48
CA PRO A 55 -9.92 -1.99 17.38
C PRO A 55 -9.42 -1.04 16.27
N GLY A 56 -8.14 -1.13 15.91
CA GLY A 56 -7.55 -0.32 14.86
C GLY A 56 -7.67 -0.92 13.46
N ILE A 57 -8.28 -2.10 13.31
CA ILE A 57 -8.42 -2.76 12.01
C ILE A 57 -9.79 -2.44 11.41
N GLU A 58 -9.77 -1.89 10.21
CA GLU A 58 -10.96 -1.72 9.39
C GLU A 58 -10.85 -2.57 8.12
N THR A 59 -11.90 -3.33 7.82
CA THR A 59 -11.95 -4.17 6.61
C THR A 59 -13.02 -3.64 5.66
N VAL A 60 -12.63 -3.41 4.43
CA VAL A 60 -13.50 -2.95 3.33
C VAL A 60 -13.49 -3.99 2.22
N GLU A 61 -14.67 -4.43 1.80
CA GLU A 61 -14.83 -5.26 0.61
C GLU A 61 -14.76 -4.36 -0.64
N THR A 62 -13.88 -4.71 -1.57
CA THR A 62 -13.65 -3.89 -2.76
C THR A 62 -14.53 -4.28 -3.94
N GLY A 63 -14.98 -5.52 -4.01
CA GLY A 63 -15.64 -6.10 -5.19
C GLY A 63 -14.75 -6.12 -6.43
N ALA A 64 -13.45 -5.91 -6.29
CA ALA A 64 -12.50 -5.73 -7.37
C ALA A 64 -11.43 -6.83 -7.40
N ASP A 65 -10.75 -6.95 -8.54
CA ASP A 65 -9.59 -7.82 -8.73
C ASP A 65 -8.39 -7.31 -7.92
N GLN A 66 -7.64 -8.25 -7.32
CA GLN A 66 -6.54 -7.92 -6.41
C GLN A 66 -5.41 -7.13 -7.08
N LEU A 67 -5.04 -7.45 -8.31
CA LEU A 67 -3.99 -6.72 -9.02
C LEU A 67 -4.39 -5.28 -9.28
N THR A 68 -5.65 -5.05 -9.65
CA THR A 68 -6.22 -3.71 -9.81
C THR A 68 -6.11 -2.92 -8.50
N VAL A 69 -6.55 -3.52 -7.37
CA VAL A 69 -6.50 -2.86 -6.06
C VAL A 69 -5.06 -2.55 -5.66
N VAL A 70 -4.13 -3.52 -5.82
CA VAL A 70 -2.70 -3.31 -5.52
C VAL A 70 -2.12 -2.15 -6.32
N GLN A 71 -2.37 -2.10 -7.63
CA GLN A 71 -1.84 -1.06 -8.51
C GLN A 71 -2.36 0.33 -8.12
N GLU A 72 -3.66 0.47 -7.88
CA GLU A 72 -4.27 1.74 -7.52
C GLU A 72 -3.82 2.23 -6.13
N VAL A 73 -3.70 1.32 -5.16
CA VAL A 73 -3.19 1.65 -3.82
C VAL A 73 -1.73 2.09 -3.90
N LEU A 74 -0.88 1.35 -4.62
CA LEU A 74 0.52 1.72 -4.81
C LEU A 74 0.66 3.08 -5.50
N GLN A 75 -0.16 3.36 -6.50
CA GLN A 75 -0.19 4.67 -7.17
C GLN A 75 -0.58 5.78 -6.18
N SER A 76 -1.60 5.56 -5.36
CA SER A 76 -2.05 6.51 -4.34
C SER A 76 -0.96 6.77 -3.30
N VAL A 77 -0.30 5.72 -2.77
CA VAL A 77 0.80 5.84 -1.81
C VAL A 77 2.01 6.52 -2.44
N ALA A 78 2.32 6.24 -3.71
CA ALA A 78 3.41 6.92 -4.42
C ALA A 78 3.17 8.42 -4.58
N ALA A 79 1.92 8.84 -4.78
CA ALA A 79 1.52 10.25 -4.87
C ALA A 79 1.51 10.96 -3.51
N ALA A 80 1.37 10.23 -2.40
CA ALA A 80 1.32 10.79 -1.05
C ALA A 80 2.70 11.39 -0.66
N PRO A 81 2.75 12.62 -0.10
CA PRO A 81 4.00 13.27 0.25
C PRO A 81 4.62 12.73 1.54
N GLN A 82 3.82 12.17 2.44
CA GLN A 82 4.21 11.84 3.81
C GLN A 82 4.68 10.39 3.99
N VAL A 83 4.26 9.45 3.12
CA VAL A 83 4.50 8.01 3.30
C VAL A 83 5.08 7.34 2.07
N ARG A 84 5.81 6.26 2.31
CA ARG A 84 6.30 5.29 1.33
C ARG A 84 5.92 3.87 1.76
N PRO A 85 5.71 2.92 0.84
CA PRO A 85 5.39 1.55 1.22
C PRO A 85 6.65 0.75 1.54
N VAL A 86 6.59 -0.06 2.59
CA VAL A 86 7.47 -1.21 2.84
C VAL A 86 6.61 -2.45 2.60
N VAL A 87 6.97 -3.25 1.60
CA VAL A 87 6.13 -4.34 1.09
C VAL A 87 6.46 -5.65 1.78
N PHE A 88 5.43 -6.34 2.28
CA PHE A 88 5.54 -7.72 2.76
C PHE A 88 4.56 -8.60 2.00
N MET A 89 4.94 -9.86 1.79
CA MET A 89 4.11 -10.87 1.15
C MET A 89 4.29 -12.22 1.84
N ASP A 90 3.30 -13.08 1.68
CA ASP A 90 3.32 -14.43 2.22
C ASP A 90 4.47 -15.26 1.63
N ALA A 91 5.32 -15.81 2.50
CA ALA A 91 6.47 -16.62 2.12
C ALA A 91 6.05 -17.94 1.47
N GLU A 92 4.81 -18.35 1.65
CA GLU A 92 4.21 -19.55 1.09
C GLU A 92 3.88 -19.42 -0.40
N LEU A 93 3.60 -18.22 -0.91
CA LEU A 93 3.15 -17.99 -2.29
C LEU A 93 4.03 -18.66 -3.37
N PRO A 94 5.38 -18.64 -3.28
CA PRO A 94 6.23 -19.31 -4.27
C PRO A 94 6.04 -20.81 -4.34
N PHE A 95 5.55 -21.44 -3.27
CA PHE A 95 5.40 -22.90 -3.12
C PHE A 95 3.98 -23.40 -3.44
N VAL A 96 3.01 -22.52 -3.62
CA VAL A 96 1.64 -22.90 -4.03
C VAL A 96 1.67 -23.47 -5.43
N MET A 97 1.19 -24.70 -5.59
CA MET A 97 1.21 -25.41 -6.89
C MET A 97 0.03 -24.99 -7.76
N GLU A 98 0.26 -24.90 -9.07
CA GLU A 98 -0.80 -24.57 -10.05
C GLU A 98 -1.95 -25.58 -10.04
N ALA A 99 -1.65 -26.85 -9.73
CA ALA A 99 -2.68 -27.92 -9.64
C ALA A 99 -3.64 -27.69 -8.46
N GLU A 100 -3.17 -27.07 -7.38
CA GLU A 100 -3.96 -26.83 -6.16
C GLU A 100 -4.65 -25.48 -6.18
N ALA A 101 -4.05 -24.52 -6.86
CA ALA A 101 -4.56 -23.14 -7.00
C ALA A 101 -4.40 -22.67 -8.45
N PRO A 102 -5.33 -23.03 -9.35
CA PRO A 102 -5.25 -22.65 -10.75
C PRO A 102 -5.15 -21.14 -10.94
N GLY A 103 -4.18 -20.68 -11.74
CA GLY A 103 -3.90 -19.27 -11.98
C GLY A 103 -2.81 -18.66 -11.08
N VAL A 104 -2.30 -19.40 -10.06
CA VAL A 104 -1.26 -18.88 -9.16
C VAL A 104 0.04 -18.53 -9.88
N THR A 105 0.42 -19.28 -10.90
CA THR A 105 1.63 -19.01 -11.70
C THR A 105 1.51 -17.69 -12.45
N LYS A 106 0.34 -17.45 -13.04
CA LYS A 106 0.04 -16.18 -13.70
C LYS A 106 0.04 -15.03 -12.68
N TYR A 107 -0.62 -15.22 -11.55
CA TYR A 107 -0.67 -14.22 -10.46
C TYR A 107 0.73 -13.83 -9.99
N ARG A 108 1.63 -14.81 -9.70
CA ARG A 108 3.02 -14.54 -9.30
C ARG A 108 3.76 -13.64 -10.29
N SER A 109 3.59 -13.90 -11.57
CA SER A 109 4.20 -13.05 -12.61
C SER A 109 3.63 -11.63 -12.62
N GLN A 110 2.31 -11.52 -12.51
CA GLN A 110 1.60 -10.24 -12.56
C GLN A 110 1.86 -9.38 -11.31
N ILE A 111 1.85 -9.98 -10.11
CA ILE A 111 2.13 -9.23 -8.87
C ILE A 111 3.57 -8.73 -8.83
N LYS A 112 4.54 -9.53 -9.29
CA LYS A 112 5.93 -9.10 -9.43
C LYS A 112 6.06 -7.88 -10.34
N ALA A 113 5.34 -7.88 -11.46
CA ALA A 113 5.30 -6.72 -12.37
C ALA A 113 4.63 -5.51 -11.73
N ALA A 114 3.51 -5.69 -11.02
CA ALA A 114 2.76 -4.62 -10.35
C ALA A 114 3.58 -3.94 -9.24
N LEU A 115 4.41 -4.69 -8.52
CA LEU A 115 5.29 -4.15 -7.47
C LEU A 115 6.47 -3.34 -8.02
N GLY A 116 6.74 -3.40 -9.34
CA GLY A 116 7.63 -2.46 -10.03
C GLY A 116 9.08 -2.43 -9.52
N GLY A 117 9.58 -3.54 -8.95
CA GLY A 117 10.94 -3.61 -8.40
C GLY A 117 11.07 -3.10 -6.95
N LEU A 118 9.98 -2.78 -6.26
CA LEU A 118 10.00 -2.52 -4.82
C LEU A 118 10.57 -3.73 -4.07
N PRO A 119 11.45 -3.53 -3.06
CA PRO A 119 11.90 -4.62 -2.21
C PRO A 119 10.72 -5.29 -1.48
N VAL A 120 10.67 -6.62 -1.53
CA VAL A 120 9.61 -7.42 -0.89
C VAL A 120 10.21 -8.25 0.23
N HIS A 121 9.65 -8.12 1.43
CA HIS A 121 9.96 -8.97 2.57
C HIS A 121 9.02 -10.19 2.57
N SER A 122 9.58 -11.38 2.44
CA SER A 122 8.85 -12.64 2.57
C SER A 122 8.73 -13.05 4.03
N VAL A 123 7.50 -13.19 4.52
CA VAL A 123 7.21 -13.55 5.92
C VAL A 123 6.08 -14.59 5.92
N LEU A 124 6.13 -15.54 6.85
CA LEU A 124 5.08 -16.55 6.96
C LEU A 124 3.70 -15.91 7.20
N HIS A 125 2.69 -16.41 6.52
CA HIS A 125 1.31 -15.88 6.58
C HIS A 125 0.81 -15.70 8.02
N GLU A 126 0.97 -16.72 8.85
CA GLU A 126 0.54 -16.68 10.24
C GLU A 126 1.26 -15.58 11.05
N GLN A 127 2.54 -15.34 10.77
CA GLN A 127 3.29 -14.26 11.43
C GLN A 127 2.78 -12.88 10.99
N LEU A 128 2.38 -12.73 9.72
CA LEU A 128 1.78 -11.47 9.23
C LEU A 128 0.41 -11.23 9.89
N ILE A 129 -0.44 -12.26 10.01
CA ILE A 129 -1.71 -12.12 10.72
C ILE A 129 -1.52 -11.71 12.18
N GLN A 130 -0.57 -12.33 12.89
CA GLN A 130 -0.24 -11.96 14.27
C GLN A 130 0.29 -10.53 14.37
N GLN A 131 1.12 -10.12 13.42
CA GLN A 131 1.65 -8.75 13.34
C GLN A 131 0.53 -7.73 13.11
N MET A 132 -0.47 -8.06 12.27
CA MET A 132 -1.65 -7.20 12.08
C MET A 132 -2.47 -7.08 13.36
N ASN A 133 -2.71 -8.17 14.08
CA ASN A 133 -3.41 -8.13 15.37
C ASN A 133 -2.70 -7.25 16.38
N GLN A 134 -1.36 -7.39 16.49
CA GLN A 134 -0.55 -6.59 17.39
C GLN A 134 -0.53 -5.11 16.99
N ALA A 135 -0.30 -4.82 15.72
CA ALA A 135 -0.28 -3.45 15.22
C ALA A 135 -1.66 -2.79 15.33
N GLY A 136 -2.74 -3.52 15.03
CA GLY A 136 -4.12 -3.04 15.12
C GLY A 136 -4.61 -2.72 16.53
N SER A 137 -3.88 -3.10 17.57
CA SER A 137 -4.18 -2.65 18.94
C SER A 137 -3.79 -1.18 19.18
N THR A 138 -2.92 -0.60 18.37
CA THR A 138 -2.34 0.74 18.60
C THR A 138 -2.43 1.63 17.37
N PHE A 139 -2.33 1.05 16.18
CA PHE A 139 -2.28 1.76 14.90
C PHE A 139 -3.46 1.40 14.02
N HIS A 140 -3.80 2.29 13.10
CA HIS A 140 -4.83 2.01 12.11
C HIS A 140 -4.29 1.12 10.98
N ILE A 141 -5.09 0.11 10.60
CA ILE A 141 -4.84 -0.83 9.51
C ILE A 141 -6.09 -0.87 8.62
N LEU A 142 -5.93 -0.48 7.37
CA LEU A 142 -6.97 -0.60 6.36
C LEU A 142 -6.77 -1.89 5.57
N ILE A 143 -7.70 -2.84 5.71
CA ILE A 143 -7.71 -4.10 4.95
C ILE A 143 -8.69 -3.95 3.78
N LEU A 144 -8.18 -4.15 2.57
CA LEU A 144 -8.93 -4.14 1.32
C LEU A 144 -9.11 -5.59 0.85
N LYS A 145 -10.30 -6.13 1.07
CA LYS A 145 -10.64 -7.50 0.70
C LYS A 145 -11.09 -7.56 -0.75
N THR A 146 -10.46 -8.42 -1.54
CA THR A 146 -10.68 -8.52 -2.99
C THR A 146 -11.48 -9.77 -3.37
N THR A 147 -11.77 -9.92 -4.65
CA THR A 147 -12.49 -11.08 -5.18
C THR A 147 -11.59 -12.28 -5.49
N LEU A 148 -10.28 -12.17 -5.30
CA LEU A 148 -9.33 -13.23 -5.60
C LEU A 148 -9.56 -14.45 -4.68
N THR A 149 -9.52 -15.66 -5.26
CA THR A 149 -9.70 -16.95 -4.56
C THR A 149 -8.44 -17.81 -4.59
N VAL A 150 -7.27 -17.22 -4.70
CA VAL A 150 -5.96 -17.89 -4.66
C VAL A 150 -5.32 -17.65 -3.30
N PRO A 151 -4.90 -18.68 -2.55
CA PRO A 151 -4.35 -18.52 -1.20
C PRO A 151 -2.96 -17.91 -1.19
N TYR A 152 -2.57 -17.33 -0.06
CA TYR A 152 -1.24 -16.75 0.18
C TYR A 152 -0.85 -15.65 -0.80
N THR A 153 -1.83 -14.86 -1.23
CA THR A 153 -1.64 -13.78 -2.21
C THR A 153 -1.67 -12.39 -1.59
N SER A 154 -1.77 -12.30 -0.27
CA SER A 154 -1.89 -11.02 0.43
C SER A 154 -0.67 -10.13 0.22
N VAL A 155 -0.92 -8.83 0.05
CA VAL A 155 0.09 -7.78 -0.06
C VAL A 155 -0.08 -6.83 1.11
N PHE A 156 0.93 -6.77 1.97
CA PHE A 156 0.93 -5.94 3.16
C PHE A 156 1.84 -4.74 2.93
N LEU A 157 1.29 -3.54 2.96
CA LEU A 157 2.02 -2.30 2.81
C LEU A 157 2.11 -1.62 4.17
N ARG A 158 3.24 -1.80 4.87
CA ARG A 158 3.55 -0.97 6.03
C ARG A 158 3.97 0.40 5.54
N LEU A 159 3.32 1.44 6.03
CA LEU A 159 3.67 2.80 5.69
C LEU A 159 4.86 3.27 6.53
N ASP A 160 5.82 3.89 5.87
CA ASP A 160 7.01 4.47 6.47
C ASP A 160 7.16 5.93 6.05
N CYS A 161 7.92 6.70 6.82
CA CYS A 161 8.14 8.12 6.54
C CYS A 161 8.88 8.33 5.22
N LYS A 162 8.30 9.09 4.30
CA LYS A 162 8.87 9.32 2.97
C LYS A 162 9.98 10.39 2.98
N TYR A 163 9.87 11.37 3.85
CA TYR A 163 10.78 12.52 3.94
C TYR A 163 11.88 12.33 5.01
N TRP A 164 11.94 11.19 5.68
CA TRP A 164 12.96 10.83 6.67
C TRP A 164 13.46 9.42 6.40
N ASN A 165 14.76 9.27 6.16
CA ASN A 165 15.37 7.98 5.85
C ASN A 165 16.31 7.52 6.96
N ASP A 166 16.75 6.26 6.88
CA ASP A 166 17.61 5.62 7.88
C ASP A 166 18.92 6.39 8.08
N SER A 167 19.52 6.92 7.00
CA SER A 167 20.75 7.72 7.10
C SER A 167 20.54 9.01 7.89
N ALA A 168 19.41 9.69 7.70
CA ALA A 168 19.06 10.88 8.47
C ALA A 168 18.81 10.55 9.95
N GLU A 169 18.17 9.41 10.22
CA GLU A 169 17.96 8.92 11.58
C GLU A 169 19.30 8.59 12.27
N ASP A 170 20.21 7.89 11.59
CA ASP A 170 21.53 7.55 12.13
C ASP A 170 22.34 8.81 12.44
N GLN A 171 22.34 9.80 11.55
CA GLN A 171 23.01 11.06 11.78
C GLN A 171 22.42 11.82 12.97
N LEU A 172 21.09 11.83 13.11
CA LEU A 172 20.42 12.42 14.26
C LEU A 172 20.85 11.73 15.55
N ARG A 173 20.82 10.38 15.60
CA ARG A 173 21.21 9.59 16.78
C ARG A 173 22.67 9.84 17.17
N GLN A 174 23.56 9.91 16.21
CA GLN A 174 24.97 10.27 16.46
C GLN A 174 25.10 11.68 17.02
N ALA A 175 24.41 12.67 16.44
CA ALA A 175 24.44 14.03 16.93
C ALA A 175 23.89 14.16 18.36
N MET A 176 22.86 13.38 18.71
CA MET A 176 22.30 13.33 20.05
C MET A 176 23.31 12.74 21.07
N LYS A 177 23.97 11.61 20.75
CA LYS A 177 25.02 11.02 21.61
C LYS A 177 26.15 11.99 21.90
N ASN A 178 26.51 12.83 20.93
CA ASN A 178 27.59 13.80 21.11
C ASN A 178 27.20 15.03 21.92
N ARG A 179 25.89 15.30 22.12
CA ARG A 179 25.38 16.51 22.78
C ARG A 179 24.69 16.26 24.12
N VAL A 180 24.19 15.06 24.34
CA VAL A 180 23.55 14.66 25.60
C VAL A 180 24.56 13.78 26.34
N PRO A 181 25.28 14.29 27.37
CA PRO A 181 26.03 13.44 28.28
C PRO A 181 25.03 12.46 28.88
N ASP A 182 25.46 11.22 29.08
CA ASP A 182 24.63 10.13 29.60
C ASP A 182 23.69 10.64 30.69
N SER A 183 22.38 10.65 30.40
CA SER A 183 21.39 10.90 31.43
C SER A 183 21.55 9.80 32.47
N PRO A 184 21.69 10.12 33.78
CA PRO A 184 21.81 9.07 34.79
C PRO A 184 20.59 8.14 34.66
N GLU A 185 20.87 6.84 34.60
CA GLU A 185 19.85 5.80 34.64
C GLU A 185 18.87 6.15 35.75
N LEU A 186 17.58 6.31 35.38
CA LEU A 186 16.52 6.38 36.39
C LEU A 186 16.56 5.05 37.15
N GLY A 187 17.24 5.10 38.32
CA GLY A 187 17.42 3.97 39.17
C GLY A 187 16.09 3.31 39.49
N SER A 188 16.05 2.03 39.25
CA SER A 188 15.04 1.10 39.76
C SER A 188 14.88 1.30 41.28
N GLN A 189 13.76 1.85 41.69
CA GLN A 189 13.20 1.68 43.02
C GLN A 189 11.90 0.90 42.91
#